data_47c4db052e5eb87a1ab32c5514ba8faf
#
_entry.id   47c4db052e5eb87a1ab32c5514ba8faf
#
_cell.length_a   1.000
_cell.length_b   1.000
_cell.length_c   1.000
_cell.angle_alpha   90.00
_cell.angle_beta   90.00
_cell.angle_gamma   90.00
#
_symmetry.space_group_name_H-M   'P 1'
#
loop_
_entity.id
_entity.type
_entity.pdbx_description
1 polymer ?
#
loop_
_entity_poly.entity_id
_entity_poly.type
_entity_poly.pdbx_seq_one_letter_code
_entity_poly.pdbx_strand_id
1 'polypeptide(L)'
;MLTFGSIGCGNMGGAILSGVAKLEKWQVIGFDPCQAATDALHERCGLRACDDEIEVAQQADVILIAVKPQHVQGVVEKIAPHLDGKLLVSLAAGVSLRRIKTYSGDTCPAVVIMPNTPAMVGEGCCALCLDDPTLNEEQKKLVLGLFSAISTTVVLHESHIPEFSAFIGSGPAFIFHLLESFVEVGLRLGFSYHDAKQLAEKLMVGSVRLAQENPEVPHAKLRMNVCSPGGSSIVGVNEMDRLGVRGAIIETVLATHRRALEMSAD
;
A
#
# COMPACT_ATOMS: atom_id res chain seq x y z
N MET A 1 -21.15 3.49 -16.50
CA MET A 1 -20.16 4.00 -15.54
C MET A 1 -20.23 3.07 -14.34
N LEU A 2 -19.11 2.58 -13.86
CA LEU A 2 -19.06 1.70 -12.70
C LEU A 2 -18.90 2.53 -11.42
N THR A 3 -19.40 2.01 -10.30
CA THR A 3 -19.32 2.68 -9.00
C THR A 3 -18.34 1.93 -8.09
N PHE A 4 -17.31 2.62 -7.63
CA PHE A 4 -16.36 2.13 -6.63
C PHE A 4 -16.72 2.73 -5.28
N GLY A 5 -17.14 1.88 -4.35
CA GLY A 5 -17.52 2.27 -3.00
C GLY A 5 -16.43 1.94 -1.98
N SER A 6 -16.17 2.80 -1.00
CA SER A 6 -15.30 2.49 0.13
C SER A 6 -16.03 2.62 1.45
N ILE A 7 -15.90 1.60 2.28
CA ILE A 7 -16.26 1.65 3.70
C ILE A 7 -14.97 1.82 4.48
N GLY A 8 -14.79 3.03 5.02
CA GLY A 8 -13.55 3.57 5.52
C GLY A 8 -12.88 4.50 4.50
N CYS A 9 -12.77 5.78 4.88
CA CYS A 9 -12.24 6.87 4.07
C CYS A 9 -10.96 7.48 4.66
N GLY A 10 -10.27 6.71 5.50
CA GLY A 10 -8.99 7.11 6.09
C GLY A 10 -7.85 7.14 5.07
N ASN A 11 -6.60 7.17 5.55
CA ASN A 11 -5.41 7.35 4.70
C ASN A 11 -5.38 6.42 3.48
N MET A 12 -5.57 5.11 3.68
CA MET A 12 -5.43 4.13 2.60
C MET A 12 -6.68 4.06 1.71
N GLY A 13 -7.89 4.02 2.31
CA GLY A 13 -9.14 4.10 1.55
C GLY A 13 -9.21 5.37 0.72
N GLY A 14 -8.85 6.50 1.32
CA GLY A 14 -8.80 7.80 0.65
C GLY A 14 -7.77 7.89 -0.48
N ALA A 15 -6.60 7.24 -0.34
CA ALA A 15 -5.60 7.17 -1.40
C ALA A 15 -6.13 6.39 -2.61
N ILE A 16 -6.73 5.22 -2.37
CA ILE A 16 -7.31 4.39 -3.43
C ILE A 16 -8.47 5.13 -4.10
N LEU A 17 -9.41 5.69 -3.33
CA LEU A 17 -10.53 6.49 -3.86
C LEU A 17 -10.04 7.64 -4.74
N SER A 18 -9.02 8.39 -4.28
CA SER A 18 -8.44 9.50 -5.05
C SER A 18 -7.75 9.04 -6.34
N GLY A 19 -7.19 7.84 -6.35
CA GLY A 19 -6.63 7.22 -7.55
C GLY A 19 -7.74 6.81 -8.53
N VAL A 20 -8.75 6.09 -8.04
CA VAL A 20 -9.88 5.60 -8.84
C VAL A 20 -10.69 6.74 -9.45
N ALA A 21 -10.90 7.82 -8.71
CA ALA A 21 -11.63 9.01 -9.19
C ALA A 21 -11.00 9.68 -10.42
N LYS A 22 -9.72 9.44 -10.71
CA LYS A 22 -9.06 9.93 -11.92
C LYS A 22 -9.35 9.09 -13.16
N LEU A 23 -9.99 7.95 -13.00
CA LEU A 23 -10.30 7.02 -14.09
C LEU A 23 -11.72 7.31 -14.60
N GLU A 24 -11.84 7.76 -15.86
CA GLU A 24 -13.09 8.24 -16.50
C GLU A 24 -14.29 7.27 -16.40
N LYS A 25 -14.03 5.97 -16.25
CA LYS A 25 -15.07 4.94 -16.18
C LYS A 25 -15.69 4.76 -14.81
N TRP A 26 -15.13 5.42 -13.79
CA TRP A 26 -15.49 5.20 -12.39
C TRP A 26 -16.07 6.45 -11.75
N GLN A 27 -17.10 6.28 -10.97
CA GLN A 27 -17.52 7.20 -9.94
C GLN A 27 -17.15 6.63 -8.56
N VAL A 28 -16.85 7.50 -7.61
CA VAL A 28 -16.45 7.11 -6.27
C VAL A 28 -17.47 7.55 -5.23
N ILE A 29 -17.83 6.62 -4.35
CA ILE A 29 -18.69 6.86 -3.21
C ILE A 29 -18.02 6.32 -1.95
N GLY A 30 -18.43 6.77 -0.77
CA GLY A 30 -17.82 6.24 0.45
C GLY A 30 -18.53 6.66 1.72
N PHE A 31 -18.30 5.87 2.74
CA PHE A 31 -18.73 6.12 4.10
C PHE A 31 -17.59 6.00 5.09
N ASP A 32 -17.53 6.92 6.02
CA ASP A 32 -16.67 6.88 7.20
C ASP A 32 -17.43 7.52 8.38
N PRO A 33 -17.38 6.95 9.59
CA PRO A 33 -18.00 7.57 10.76
C PRO A 33 -17.41 8.94 11.11
N CYS A 34 -16.20 9.24 10.63
CA CYS A 34 -15.58 10.55 10.71
C CYS A 34 -15.94 11.37 9.46
N GLN A 35 -16.96 12.21 9.53
CA GLN A 35 -17.42 13.02 8.40
C GLN A 35 -16.31 13.87 7.79
N ALA A 36 -15.39 14.38 8.59
CA ALA A 36 -14.26 15.17 8.08
C ALA A 36 -13.39 14.39 7.08
N ALA A 37 -13.35 13.03 7.15
CA ALA A 37 -12.64 12.22 6.19
C ALA A 37 -13.34 12.17 4.82
N THR A 38 -14.66 12.07 4.80
CA THR A 38 -15.47 12.11 3.56
C THR A 38 -15.48 13.50 2.95
N ASP A 39 -15.59 14.56 3.77
CA ASP A 39 -15.56 15.95 3.32
C ASP A 39 -14.23 16.29 2.63
N ALA A 40 -13.11 15.89 3.23
CA ALA A 40 -11.78 16.08 2.62
C ALA A 40 -11.61 15.33 1.29
N LEU A 41 -12.25 14.18 1.13
CA LEU A 41 -12.23 13.43 -0.13
C LEU A 41 -13.20 14.03 -1.16
N HIS A 42 -14.32 14.59 -0.72
CA HIS A 42 -15.20 15.33 -1.61
C HIS A 42 -14.44 16.50 -2.25
N GLU A 43 -13.74 17.31 -1.46
CA GLU A 43 -12.91 18.40 -1.97
C GLU A 43 -11.77 17.93 -2.88
N ARG A 44 -11.13 16.82 -2.52
CA ARG A 44 -9.95 16.30 -3.24
C ARG A 44 -10.27 15.63 -4.56
N CYS A 45 -11.33 14.83 -4.62
CA CYS A 45 -11.61 13.94 -5.77
C CYS A 45 -13.09 13.80 -6.12
N GLY A 46 -13.98 14.64 -5.55
CA GLY A 46 -15.40 14.60 -5.86
C GLY A 46 -16.13 13.38 -5.28
N LEU A 47 -15.61 12.78 -4.20
CA LEU A 47 -16.29 11.68 -3.52
C LEU A 47 -17.73 12.06 -3.17
N ARG A 48 -18.69 11.19 -3.48
CA ARG A 48 -20.02 11.28 -2.93
C ARG A 48 -20.09 10.52 -1.60
N ALA A 49 -20.32 11.25 -0.52
CA ALA A 49 -20.53 10.64 0.79
C ALA A 49 -21.86 9.87 0.82
N CYS A 50 -21.87 8.72 1.48
CA CYS A 50 -23.04 7.92 1.80
C CYS A 50 -23.38 8.06 3.29
N ASP A 51 -24.64 7.80 3.65
CA ASP A 51 -25.13 7.94 5.01
C ASP A 51 -24.63 6.80 5.92
N ASP A 52 -24.47 5.59 5.36
CA ASP A 52 -23.97 4.41 6.08
C ASP A 52 -23.29 3.40 5.14
N GLU A 53 -22.80 2.28 5.72
CA GLU A 53 -22.17 1.17 5.00
C GLU A 53 -23.16 0.45 4.06
N ILE A 54 -24.43 0.41 4.41
CA ILE A 54 -25.47 -0.26 3.63
C ILE A 54 -25.71 0.52 2.33
N GLU A 55 -25.76 1.84 2.39
CA GLU A 55 -25.92 2.66 1.19
C GLU A 55 -24.74 2.46 0.24
N VAL A 56 -23.51 2.37 0.76
CA VAL A 56 -22.33 2.05 -0.08
C VAL A 56 -22.52 0.70 -0.77
N ALA A 57 -22.91 -0.34 -0.01
CA ALA A 57 -23.09 -1.68 -0.55
C ALA A 57 -24.21 -1.77 -1.60
N GLN A 58 -25.29 -1.03 -1.42
CA GLN A 58 -26.39 -0.99 -2.39
C GLN A 58 -26.02 -0.35 -3.72
N GLN A 59 -25.18 0.69 -3.69
CA GLN A 59 -24.89 1.52 -4.86
C GLN A 59 -23.58 1.18 -5.57
N ALA A 60 -22.61 0.57 -4.89
CA ALA A 60 -21.34 0.21 -5.49
C ALA A 60 -21.40 -1.10 -6.28
N ASP A 61 -20.64 -1.19 -7.36
CA ASP A 61 -20.34 -2.43 -8.09
C ASP A 61 -19.13 -3.14 -7.47
N VAL A 62 -18.14 -2.36 -7.01
CA VAL A 62 -16.95 -2.83 -6.30
C VAL A 62 -16.89 -2.13 -4.95
N ILE A 63 -16.80 -2.90 -3.87
CA ILE A 63 -16.84 -2.41 -2.50
C ILE A 63 -15.48 -2.65 -1.85
N LEU A 64 -14.81 -1.57 -1.45
CA LEU A 64 -13.57 -1.61 -0.69
C LEU A 64 -13.85 -1.59 0.81
N ILE A 65 -13.38 -2.59 1.52
CA ILE A 65 -13.34 -2.65 2.98
C ILE A 65 -12.00 -2.08 3.45
N ALA A 66 -12.02 -0.83 3.89
CA ALA A 66 -10.85 -0.05 4.31
C ALA A 66 -10.89 0.35 5.79
N VAL A 67 -11.58 -0.44 6.59
CA VAL A 67 -11.66 -0.27 8.05
C VAL A 67 -10.54 -1.02 8.76
N LYS A 68 -10.33 -0.74 10.04
CA LYS A 68 -9.38 -1.47 10.89
C LYS A 68 -9.77 -2.95 10.98
N PRO A 69 -8.81 -3.89 11.09
CA PRO A 69 -9.09 -5.35 11.10
C PRO A 69 -10.17 -5.77 12.09
N GLN A 70 -10.18 -5.19 13.30
CA GLN A 70 -11.18 -5.50 14.34
C GLN A 70 -12.62 -5.11 13.99
N HIS A 71 -12.82 -4.26 12.97
CA HIS A 71 -14.16 -3.82 12.54
C HIS A 71 -14.66 -4.54 11.29
N VAL A 72 -13.80 -5.33 10.62
CA VAL A 72 -14.12 -5.96 9.33
C VAL A 72 -15.32 -6.89 9.46
N GLN A 73 -15.32 -7.76 10.46
CA GLN A 73 -16.42 -8.71 10.67
C GLN A 73 -17.77 -7.99 10.76
N GLY A 74 -17.91 -7.05 11.69
CA GLY A 74 -19.18 -6.36 11.90
C GLY A 74 -19.65 -5.56 10.69
N VAL A 75 -18.71 -4.96 9.94
CA VAL A 75 -19.03 -4.24 8.70
C VAL A 75 -19.48 -5.21 7.61
N VAL A 76 -18.74 -6.29 7.36
CA VAL A 76 -19.05 -7.22 6.27
C VAL A 76 -20.35 -7.98 6.57
N GLU A 77 -20.58 -8.42 7.80
CA GLU A 77 -21.84 -9.06 8.20
C GLU A 77 -23.05 -8.11 8.03
N LYS A 78 -22.87 -6.83 8.36
CA LYS A 78 -23.94 -5.81 8.21
C LYS A 78 -24.35 -5.61 6.77
N ILE A 79 -23.38 -5.60 5.83
CA ILE A 79 -23.63 -5.37 4.40
C ILE A 79 -23.92 -6.67 3.63
N ALA A 80 -23.69 -7.85 4.20
CA ALA A 80 -23.85 -9.15 3.54
C ALA A 80 -25.17 -9.32 2.76
N PRO A 81 -26.35 -8.87 3.27
CA PRO A 81 -27.62 -8.98 2.52
C PRO A 81 -27.64 -8.16 1.20
N HIS A 82 -26.69 -7.28 0.97
CA HIS A 82 -26.63 -6.36 -0.18
C HIS A 82 -25.47 -6.65 -1.14
N LEU A 83 -24.77 -7.80 -0.97
CA LEU A 83 -23.55 -8.13 -1.74
C LEU A 83 -23.82 -8.97 -2.99
N ASP A 84 -25.05 -9.41 -3.23
CA ASP A 84 -25.37 -10.18 -4.44
C ASP A 84 -25.02 -9.39 -5.72
N GLY A 85 -24.29 -10.03 -6.63
CA GLY A 85 -23.80 -9.41 -7.87
C GLY A 85 -22.67 -8.37 -7.70
N LYS A 86 -22.14 -8.19 -6.48
CA LYS A 86 -21.04 -7.23 -6.18
C LYS A 86 -19.69 -7.91 -6.14
N LEU A 87 -18.64 -7.11 -6.11
CA LEU A 87 -17.27 -7.56 -5.89
C LEU A 87 -16.72 -6.91 -4.63
N LEU A 88 -16.32 -7.73 -3.66
CA LEU A 88 -15.76 -7.27 -2.39
C LEU A 88 -14.24 -7.22 -2.47
N VAL A 89 -13.63 -6.11 -2.07
CA VAL A 89 -12.18 -5.93 -1.99
C VAL A 89 -11.82 -5.57 -0.56
N SER A 90 -10.90 -6.30 0.07
CA SER A 90 -10.47 -6.02 1.44
C SER A 90 -8.98 -5.67 1.49
N LEU A 91 -8.63 -4.59 2.20
CA LEU A 91 -7.23 -4.23 2.49
C LEU A 91 -6.86 -4.45 3.97
N ALA A 92 -7.69 -5.14 4.74
CA ALA A 92 -7.49 -5.32 6.16
C ALA A 92 -6.36 -6.34 6.43
N ALA A 93 -5.26 -5.85 7.01
CA ALA A 93 -4.11 -6.70 7.35
C ALA A 93 -4.51 -7.80 8.35
N GLY A 94 -4.07 -9.05 8.11
CA GLY A 94 -4.35 -10.19 8.98
C GLY A 94 -5.77 -10.77 8.84
N VAL A 95 -6.61 -10.25 7.94
CA VAL A 95 -7.94 -10.81 7.66
C VAL A 95 -7.88 -11.59 6.36
N SER A 96 -7.94 -12.92 6.46
CA SER A 96 -7.83 -13.82 5.31
C SER A 96 -9.05 -13.76 4.38
N LEU A 97 -8.85 -14.16 3.12
CA LEU A 97 -9.92 -14.35 2.14
C LEU A 97 -11.03 -15.24 2.70
N ARG A 98 -10.65 -16.33 3.36
CA ARG A 98 -11.61 -17.25 4.01
C ARG A 98 -12.47 -16.55 5.03
N ARG A 99 -11.90 -15.67 5.87
CA ARG A 99 -12.67 -14.88 6.85
C ARG A 99 -13.63 -13.91 6.17
N ILE A 100 -13.17 -13.19 5.15
CA ILE A 100 -14.02 -12.30 4.35
C ILE A 100 -15.20 -13.06 3.76
N LYS A 101 -14.97 -14.21 3.16
CA LYS A 101 -16.02 -15.08 2.60
C LYS A 101 -16.99 -15.56 3.69
N THR A 102 -16.49 -15.97 4.84
CA THR A 102 -17.35 -16.38 5.97
C THR A 102 -18.24 -15.22 6.44
N TYR A 103 -17.69 -14.03 6.62
CA TYR A 103 -18.44 -12.84 7.08
C TYR A 103 -19.46 -12.35 6.06
N SER A 104 -19.18 -12.48 4.76
CA SER A 104 -20.13 -12.15 3.70
C SER A 104 -21.20 -13.23 3.46
N GLY A 105 -21.15 -14.36 4.19
CA GLY A 105 -22.02 -15.49 3.92
C GLY A 105 -21.80 -16.15 2.56
N ASP A 106 -20.61 -15.98 1.99
CA ASP A 106 -20.21 -16.48 0.66
C ASP A 106 -21.09 -15.98 -0.50
N THR A 107 -21.74 -14.82 -0.31
CA THR A 107 -22.71 -14.26 -1.25
C THR A 107 -22.09 -13.57 -2.45
N CYS A 108 -20.81 -13.17 -2.39
CA CYS A 108 -20.13 -12.49 -3.47
C CYS A 108 -18.67 -12.93 -3.60
N PRO A 109 -18.05 -12.75 -4.80
CA PRO A 109 -16.61 -12.88 -4.96
C PRO A 109 -15.84 -11.86 -4.13
N ALA A 110 -14.67 -12.25 -3.65
CA ALA A 110 -13.83 -11.40 -2.81
C ALA A 110 -12.35 -11.40 -3.27
N VAL A 111 -11.68 -10.27 -3.07
CA VAL A 111 -10.26 -10.07 -3.34
C VAL A 111 -9.62 -9.47 -2.09
N VAL A 112 -8.50 -10.04 -1.67
CA VAL A 112 -7.65 -9.44 -0.65
C VAL A 112 -6.55 -8.64 -1.34
N ILE A 113 -6.33 -7.41 -0.90
CA ILE A 113 -5.27 -6.56 -1.41
C ILE A 113 -4.35 -6.10 -0.28
N MET A 114 -3.09 -5.88 -0.60
CA MET A 114 -2.11 -5.29 0.31
C MET A 114 -1.44 -4.09 -0.36
N PRO A 115 -1.96 -2.88 -0.17
CA PRO A 115 -1.31 -1.64 -0.63
C PRO A 115 -0.27 -1.15 0.37
N ASN A 116 0.51 -0.14 -0.03
CA ASN A 116 1.40 0.61 0.86
C ASN A 116 1.13 2.11 0.81
N THR A 117 1.65 2.86 1.80
CA THR A 117 1.36 4.29 1.97
C THR A 117 1.83 5.21 0.83
N PRO A 118 2.88 4.94 0.05
CA PRO A 118 3.21 5.73 -1.13
C PRO A 118 2.09 5.83 -2.18
N ALA A 119 1.07 4.99 -2.12
CA ALA A 119 -0.15 5.15 -2.92
C ALA A 119 -0.81 6.53 -2.76
N MET A 120 -0.62 7.20 -1.60
CA MET A 120 -1.14 8.56 -1.36
C MET A 120 -0.56 9.61 -2.31
N VAL A 121 0.59 9.35 -2.91
CA VAL A 121 1.28 10.22 -3.87
C VAL A 121 1.40 9.59 -5.27
N GLY A 122 0.70 8.49 -5.52
CA GLY A 122 0.70 7.80 -6.82
C GLY A 122 1.89 6.86 -7.05
N GLU A 123 2.74 6.63 -6.03
CA GLU A 123 3.93 5.78 -6.09
C GLU A 123 3.71 4.49 -5.27
N GLY A 124 2.46 4.03 -5.20
CA GLY A 124 2.10 2.84 -4.43
C GLY A 124 2.48 1.54 -5.10
N CYS A 125 2.71 0.53 -4.25
CA CYS A 125 2.73 -0.87 -4.66
C CYS A 125 1.53 -1.58 -4.02
N CYS A 126 0.89 -2.49 -4.77
CA CYS A 126 -0.26 -3.24 -4.30
C CYS A 126 -0.16 -4.71 -4.68
N ALA A 127 -0.21 -5.62 -3.72
CA ALA A 127 -0.44 -7.03 -4.01
C ALA A 127 -1.95 -7.30 -4.13
N LEU A 128 -2.32 -8.14 -5.09
CA LEU A 128 -3.68 -8.65 -5.29
C LEU A 128 -3.68 -10.15 -5.09
N CYS A 129 -4.50 -10.64 -4.18
CA CYS A 129 -4.82 -12.06 -4.03
C CYS A 129 -6.14 -12.34 -4.77
N LEU A 130 -6.05 -13.07 -5.87
CA LEU A 130 -7.18 -13.44 -6.73
C LEU A 130 -7.57 -14.93 -6.56
N ASP A 131 -7.37 -15.48 -5.36
CA ASP A 131 -7.51 -16.92 -5.06
C ASP A 131 -8.95 -17.36 -4.85
N ASP A 132 -9.92 -16.43 -4.76
CA ASP A 132 -11.33 -16.81 -4.63
C ASP A 132 -11.81 -17.58 -5.86
N PRO A 133 -12.21 -18.86 -5.73
CA PRO A 133 -12.68 -19.68 -6.85
C PRO A 133 -13.98 -19.16 -7.48
N THR A 134 -14.70 -18.29 -6.81
CA THR A 134 -15.93 -17.68 -7.34
C THR A 134 -15.67 -16.46 -8.23
N LEU A 135 -14.43 -15.94 -8.27
CA LEU A 135 -14.02 -14.89 -9.20
C LEU A 135 -13.99 -15.40 -10.63
N ASN A 136 -14.78 -14.79 -11.50
CA ASN A 136 -14.69 -15.03 -12.93
C ASN A 136 -13.55 -14.21 -13.59
N GLU A 137 -13.20 -14.54 -14.82
CA GLU A 137 -12.10 -13.90 -15.55
C GLU A 137 -12.34 -12.39 -15.84
N GLU A 138 -13.59 -11.97 -15.99
CA GLU A 138 -13.92 -10.56 -16.17
C GLU A 138 -13.68 -9.75 -14.90
N GLN A 139 -14.06 -10.30 -13.74
CA GLN A 139 -13.81 -9.68 -12.44
C GLN A 139 -12.33 -9.62 -12.12
N LYS A 140 -11.56 -10.68 -12.42
CA LYS A 140 -10.09 -10.66 -12.26
C LYS A 140 -9.45 -9.57 -13.11
N LYS A 141 -9.84 -9.47 -14.39
CA LYS A 141 -9.36 -8.42 -15.30
C LYS A 141 -9.78 -7.02 -14.83
N LEU A 142 -11.01 -6.87 -14.32
CA LEU A 142 -11.50 -5.60 -13.79
C LEU A 142 -10.63 -5.13 -12.61
N VAL A 143 -10.42 -5.99 -11.61
CA VAL A 143 -9.61 -5.65 -10.44
C VAL A 143 -8.17 -5.38 -10.82
N LEU A 144 -7.56 -6.25 -11.62
CA LEU A 144 -6.18 -6.07 -12.07
C LEU A 144 -6.03 -4.77 -12.85
N GLY A 145 -6.94 -4.47 -13.78
CA GLY A 145 -6.91 -3.23 -14.55
C GLY A 145 -7.10 -1.99 -13.69
N LEU A 146 -8.03 -2.04 -12.72
CA LEU A 146 -8.29 -0.96 -11.79
C LEU A 146 -7.05 -0.63 -10.95
N PHE A 147 -6.47 -1.63 -10.28
CA PHE A 147 -5.33 -1.39 -9.38
C PHE A 147 -4.04 -1.09 -10.13
N SER A 148 -3.82 -1.69 -11.31
CA SER A 148 -2.66 -1.38 -12.16
C SER A 148 -2.69 0.05 -12.74
N ALA A 149 -3.86 0.67 -12.81
CA ALA A 149 -3.99 2.07 -13.24
C ALA A 149 -3.60 3.07 -12.13
N ILE A 150 -3.56 2.65 -10.87
CA ILE A 150 -3.32 3.54 -9.71
C ILE A 150 -2.11 3.15 -8.87
N SER A 151 -1.46 2.02 -9.18
CA SER A 151 -0.30 1.51 -8.42
C SER A 151 0.52 0.54 -9.26
N THR A 152 1.77 0.29 -8.86
CA THR A 152 2.51 -0.89 -9.31
C THR A 152 1.90 -2.13 -8.68
N THR A 153 1.38 -3.05 -9.50
CA THR A 153 0.57 -4.17 -9.02
C THR A 153 1.27 -5.51 -9.25
N VAL A 154 1.17 -6.41 -8.28
CA VAL A 154 1.61 -7.79 -8.37
C VAL A 154 0.50 -8.73 -7.93
N VAL A 155 0.27 -9.80 -8.69
CA VAL A 155 -0.67 -10.86 -8.28
C VAL A 155 0.10 -11.90 -7.48
N LEU A 156 -0.37 -12.19 -6.28
CA LEU A 156 0.24 -13.15 -5.37
C LEU A 156 -0.82 -14.12 -4.84
N HIS A 157 -0.41 -15.35 -4.55
CA HIS A 157 -1.20 -16.25 -3.73
C HIS A 157 -1.30 -15.71 -2.30
N GLU A 158 -2.44 -15.94 -1.63
CA GLU A 158 -2.71 -15.40 -0.29
C GLU A 158 -1.60 -15.71 0.71
N SER A 159 -0.99 -16.90 0.62
CA SER A 159 0.11 -17.31 1.49
C SER A 159 1.35 -16.40 1.43
N HIS A 160 1.48 -15.57 0.38
CA HIS A 160 2.59 -14.62 0.21
C HIS A 160 2.24 -13.18 0.61
N ILE A 161 1.04 -12.94 1.10
CA ILE A 161 0.65 -11.60 1.59
C ILE A 161 1.48 -11.19 2.81
N PRO A 162 1.82 -12.07 3.79
CA PRO A 162 2.70 -11.70 4.90
C PRO A 162 4.09 -11.24 4.46
N GLU A 163 4.71 -11.90 3.46
CA GLU A 163 6.00 -11.49 2.88
C GLU A 163 5.91 -10.11 2.25
N PHE A 164 4.88 -9.90 1.42
CA PHE A 164 4.65 -8.60 0.77
C PHE A 164 4.38 -7.51 1.81
N SER A 165 3.58 -7.80 2.82
CA SER A 165 3.27 -6.86 3.92
C SER A 165 4.54 -6.44 4.65
N ALA A 166 5.42 -7.38 4.98
CA ALA A 166 6.67 -7.11 5.67
C ALA A 166 7.64 -6.29 4.83
N PHE A 167 7.77 -6.63 3.55
CA PHE A 167 8.75 -6.00 2.65
C PHE A 167 8.25 -4.66 2.10
N ILE A 168 7.05 -4.64 1.53
CA ILE A 168 6.50 -3.47 0.82
C ILE A 168 5.52 -2.67 1.69
N GLY A 169 4.65 -3.35 2.44
CA GLY A 169 3.67 -2.70 3.30
C GLY A 169 4.33 -1.87 4.41
N SER A 170 5.29 -2.48 5.12
CA SER A 170 6.04 -1.85 6.21
C SER A 170 7.25 -1.06 5.74
N GLY A 171 7.74 -1.32 4.52
CA GLY A 171 8.94 -0.72 3.94
C GLY A 171 9.03 0.80 4.06
N PRO A 172 7.96 1.58 3.85
CA PRO A 172 7.99 3.04 3.99
C PRO A 172 8.47 3.51 5.38
N ALA A 173 8.12 2.80 6.46
CA ALA A 173 8.58 3.13 7.80
C ALA A 173 10.12 3.02 7.92
N PHE A 174 10.70 2.01 7.28
CA PHE A 174 12.17 1.81 7.28
C PHE A 174 12.86 2.89 6.46
N ILE A 175 12.27 3.28 5.32
CA ILE A 175 12.81 4.37 4.49
C ILE A 175 12.74 5.71 5.23
N PHE A 176 11.64 6.00 5.94
CA PHE A 176 11.56 7.21 6.77
C PHE A 176 12.60 7.22 7.88
N HIS A 177 12.85 6.09 8.55
CA HIS A 177 13.90 5.97 9.56
C HIS A 177 15.31 6.22 8.98
N LEU A 178 15.59 5.74 7.77
CA LEU A 178 16.83 6.04 7.07
C LEU A 178 16.92 7.54 6.71
N LEU A 179 15.81 8.13 6.22
CA LEU A 179 15.75 9.57 5.92
C LEU A 179 16.04 10.42 7.15
N GLU A 180 15.45 10.08 8.31
CA GLU A 180 15.74 10.75 9.59
C GLU A 180 17.22 10.70 9.93
N SER A 181 17.87 9.53 9.73
CA SER A 181 19.31 9.37 9.98
C SER A 181 20.16 10.26 9.07
N PHE A 182 19.79 10.41 7.78
CA PHE A 182 20.47 11.32 6.87
C PHE A 182 20.27 12.80 7.23
N VAL A 183 19.08 13.18 7.70
CA VAL A 183 18.81 14.53 8.19
C VAL A 183 19.69 14.83 9.43
N GLU A 184 19.73 13.89 10.38
CA GLU A 184 20.58 14.05 11.58
C GLU A 184 22.06 14.21 11.25
N VAL A 185 22.58 13.42 10.30
CA VAL A 185 23.95 13.58 9.80
C VAL A 185 24.15 14.96 9.15
N GLY A 186 23.20 15.44 8.38
CA GLY A 186 23.25 16.79 7.79
C GLY A 186 23.40 17.87 8.85
N LEU A 187 22.63 17.78 9.94
CA LEU A 187 22.74 18.70 11.08
C LEU A 187 24.13 18.65 11.72
N ARG A 188 24.69 17.46 11.93
CA ARG A 188 26.05 17.29 12.49
C ARG A 188 27.13 17.84 11.59
N LEU A 189 26.90 17.90 10.28
CA LEU A 189 27.79 18.50 9.28
C LEU A 189 27.61 20.01 9.12
N GLY A 190 26.67 20.63 9.89
CA GLY A 190 26.46 22.07 9.93
C GLY A 190 25.41 22.61 8.96
N PHE A 191 24.64 21.76 8.29
CA PHE A 191 23.50 22.19 7.48
C PHE A 191 22.35 22.63 8.38
N SER A 192 21.48 23.53 7.88
CA SER A 192 20.20 23.80 8.54
C SER A 192 19.28 22.57 8.45
N TYR A 193 18.31 22.46 9.36
CA TYR A 193 17.30 21.38 9.28
C TYR A 193 16.57 21.37 7.94
N HIS A 194 16.22 22.53 7.43
CA HIS A 194 15.54 22.68 6.14
C HIS A 194 16.39 22.11 5.00
N ASP A 195 17.66 22.51 4.92
CA ASP A 195 18.57 22.06 3.88
C ASP A 195 18.88 20.56 4.01
N ALA A 196 19.18 20.10 5.24
CA ALA A 196 19.47 18.70 5.50
C ALA A 196 18.31 17.79 5.07
N LYS A 197 17.06 18.18 5.38
CA LYS A 197 15.86 17.47 4.95
C LYS A 197 15.72 17.42 3.44
N GLN A 198 15.78 18.56 2.76
CA GLN A 198 15.66 18.63 1.30
C GLN A 198 16.74 17.82 0.58
N LEU A 199 18.00 17.91 1.05
CA LEU A 199 19.12 17.20 0.47
C LEU A 199 19.01 15.70 0.66
N ALA A 200 18.59 15.22 1.84
CA ALA A 200 18.38 13.81 2.12
C ALA A 200 17.26 13.20 1.23
N GLU A 201 16.12 13.88 1.12
CA GLU A 201 15.02 13.48 0.25
C GLU A 201 15.46 13.42 -1.22
N LYS A 202 16.16 14.46 -1.70
CA LYS A 202 16.64 14.53 -3.07
C LYS A 202 17.70 13.47 -3.39
N LEU A 203 18.59 13.17 -2.43
CA LEU A 203 19.60 12.12 -2.55
C LEU A 203 18.92 10.76 -2.77
N MET A 204 17.95 10.39 -1.94
CA MET A 204 17.27 9.09 -2.05
C MET A 204 16.48 8.96 -3.35
N VAL A 205 15.63 9.94 -3.66
CA VAL A 205 14.84 9.94 -4.90
C VAL A 205 15.74 9.89 -6.13
N GLY A 206 16.82 10.69 -6.17
CA GLY A 206 17.75 10.73 -7.30
C GLY A 206 18.47 9.40 -7.50
N SER A 207 18.93 8.77 -6.41
CA SER A 207 19.63 7.47 -6.48
C SER A 207 18.70 6.34 -6.97
N VAL A 208 17.44 6.32 -6.51
CA VAL A 208 16.46 5.34 -6.97
C VAL A 208 16.12 5.56 -8.45
N ARG A 209 15.87 6.79 -8.88
CA ARG A 209 15.60 7.10 -10.29
C ARG A 209 16.76 6.71 -11.20
N LEU A 210 18.01 6.99 -10.79
CA LEU A 210 19.18 6.57 -11.54
C LEU A 210 19.22 5.05 -11.71
N ALA A 211 18.86 4.27 -10.68
CA ALA A 211 18.80 2.83 -10.78
C ALA A 211 17.66 2.36 -11.72
N GLN A 212 16.50 3.00 -11.68
CA GLN A 212 15.36 2.68 -12.56
C GLN A 212 15.65 2.98 -14.05
N GLU A 213 16.41 4.04 -14.33
CA GLU A 213 16.83 4.39 -15.70
C GLU A 213 17.95 3.48 -16.24
N ASN A 214 18.53 2.64 -15.37
CA ASN A 214 19.59 1.70 -15.74
C ASN A 214 19.22 0.25 -15.29
N PRO A 215 18.11 -0.32 -15.76
CA PRO A 215 17.56 -1.59 -15.24
C PRO A 215 18.52 -2.77 -15.43
N GLU A 216 19.36 -2.76 -16.44
CA GLU A 216 20.34 -3.81 -16.73
C GLU A 216 21.62 -3.71 -15.87
N VAL A 217 21.80 -2.59 -15.13
CA VAL A 217 23.00 -2.38 -14.32
C VAL A 217 22.75 -2.82 -12.89
N PRO A 218 23.47 -3.84 -12.38
CA PRO A 218 23.32 -4.26 -10.98
C PRO A 218 23.62 -3.10 -10.01
N HIS A 219 22.87 -2.99 -8.92
CA HIS A 219 23.06 -1.94 -7.89
C HIS A 219 24.49 -1.89 -7.36
N ALA A 220 25.18 -3.04 -7.26
CA ALA A 220 26.59 -3.09 -6.88
C ALA A 220 27.47 -2.32 -7.86
N LYS A 221 27.18 -2.38 -9.16
CA LYS A 221 27.94 -1.63 -10.18
C LYS A 221 27.65 -0.13 -10.11
N LEU A 222 26.39 0.26 -9.88
CA LEU A 222 26.04 1.67 -9.65
C LEU A 222 26.78 2.22 -8.44
N ARG A 223 26.82 1.47 -7.32
CA ARG A 223 27.61 1.82 -6.13
C ARG A 223 29.09 1.99 -6.48
N MET A 224 29.68 1.05 -7.22
CA MET A 224 31.10 1.14 -7.62
C MET A 224 31.40 2.37 -8.48
N ASN A 225 30.48 2.78 -9.34
CA ASN A 225 30.66 3.96 -10.18
C ASN A 225 30.79 5.27 -9.38
N VAL A 226 30.26 5.29 -8.14
CA VAL A 226 30.39 6.44 -7.22
C VAL A 226 31.64 6.32 -6.34
N CYS A 227 32.27 5.14 -6.26
CA CYS A 227 33.40 4.85 -5.39
C CYS A 227 34.72 4.89 -6.18
N SER A 228 35.41 6.04 -6.21
CA SER A 228 36.77 6.11 -6.72
C SER A 228 37.76 5.42 -5.75
N PRO A 229 38.88 4.86 -6.28
CA PRO A 229 39.93 4.29 -5.44
C PRO A 229 40.47 5.33 -4.44
N GLY A 230 40.46 5.01 -3.13
CA GLY A 230 40.92 5.91 -2.07
C GLY A 230 40.02 7.13 -1.81
N GLY A 231 38.87 7.24 -2.49
CA GLY A 231 37.93 8.35 -2.31
C GLY A 231 37.10 8.26 -1.06
N SER A 232 36.41 9.35 -0.68
CA SER A 232 35.55 9.42 0.51
C SER A 232 34.37 8.43 0.46
N SER A 233 33.80 8.20 -0.72
CA SER A 233 32.65 7.29 -0.88
C SER A 233 32.99 5.85 -0.52
N ILE A 234 34.14 5.31 -0.92
CA ILE A 234 34.52 3.94 -0.61
C ILE A 234 34.82 3.80 0.90
N VAL A 235 35.37 4.83 1.55
CA VAL A 235 35.59 4.84 3.01
C VAL A 235 34.23 4.75 3.73
N GLY A 236 33.25 5.53 3.30
CA GLY A 236 31.87 5.46 3.83
C GLY A 236 31.22 4.09 3.63
N VAL A 237 31.34 3.48 2.45
CA VAL A 237 30.81 2.14 2.17
C VAL A 237 31.46 1.08 3.05
N ASN A 238 32.79 1.13 3.24
CA ASN A 238 33.51 0.21 4.12
C ASN A 238 33.05 0.36 5.57
N GLU A 239 32.74 1.59 6.00
CA GLU A 239 32.20 1.82 7.36
C GLU A 239 30.79 1.26 7.53
N MET A 240 29.93 1.37 6.50
CA MET A 240 28.61 0.69 6.51
C MET A 240 28.76 -0.82 6.63
N ASP A 241 29.72 -1.41 5.90
CA ASP A 241 29.97 -2.85 5.98
C ASP A 241 30.51 -3.24 7.37
N ARG A 242 31.44 -2.46 7.95
CA ARG A 242 31.96 -2.67 9.32
C ARG A 242 30.87 -2.60 10.39
N LEU A 243 29.93 -1.69 10.23
CA LEU A 243 28.78 -1.51 11.12
C LEU A 243 27.65 -2.53 10.87
N GLY A 244 27.76 -3.38 9.87
CA GLY A 244 26.78 -4.40 9.58
C GLY A 244 25.43 -3.88 9.04
N VAL A 245 25.38 -2.68 8.44
CA VAL A 245 24.14 -2.01 8.01
C VAL A 245 23.30 -2.90 7.10
N ARG A 246 23.94 -3.63 6.17
CA ARG A 246 23.23 -4.56 5.29
C ARG A 246 22.51 -5.66 6.06
N GLY A 247 23.19 -6.29 7.02
CA GLY A 247 22.62 -7.32 7.87
C GLY A 247 21.46 -6.76 8.71
N ALA A 248 21.63 -5.56 9.29
CA ALA A 248 20.59 -4.92 10.08
C ALA A 248 19.31 -4.67 9.27
N ILE A 249 19.42 -4.22 8.03
CA ILE A 249 18.24 -4.02 7.14
C ILE A 249 17.55 -5.35 6.85
N ILE A 250 18.32 -6.40 6.52
CA ILE A 250 17.77 -7.75 6.25
C ILE A 250 17.02 -8.26 7.47
N GLU A 251 17.64 -8.23 8.66
CA GLU A 251 17.01 -8.70 9.90
C GLU A 251 15.78 -7.89 10.29
N THR A 252 15.77 -6.59 10.01
CA THR A 252 14.59 -5.74 10.23
C THR A 252 13.37 -6.25 9.45
N VAL A 253 13.55 -6.53 8.16
CA VAL A 253 12.47 -7.04 7.30
C VAL A 253 12.04 -8.45 7.74
N LEU A 254 13.01 -9.32 8.07
CA LEU A 254 12.72 -10.69 8.54
C LEU A 254 11.99 -10.69 9.90
N ALA A 255 12.34 -9.78 10.82
CA ALA A 255 11.61 -9.61 12.07
C ALA A 255 10.15 -9.15 11.84
N THR A 256 9.96 -8.22 10.92
CA THR A 256 8.62 -7.76 10.51
C THR A 256 7.81 -8.89 9.88
N HIS A 257 8.45 -9.73 9.07
CA HIS A 257 7.80 -10.89 8.47
C HIS A 257 7.36 -11.91 9.53
N ARG A 258 8.20 -12.24 10.51
CA ARG A 258 7.79 -13.10 11.64
C ARG A 258 6.53 -12.56 12.32
N ARG A 259 6.47 -11.26 12.58
CA ARG A 259 5.28 -10.64 13.20
C ARG A 259 4.05 -10.68 12.29
N ALA A 260 4.23 -10.48 10.98
CA ALA A 260 3.12 -10.58 10.01
C ALA A 260 2.52 -11.99 9.96
N LEU A 261 3.35 -13.03 10.05
CA LEU A 261 2.88 -14.42 10.14
C LEU A 261 2.08 -14.68 11.43
N GLU A 262 2.55 -14.19 12.59
CA GLU A 262 1.81 -14.30 13.86
C GLU A 262 0.41 -13.67 13.75
N MET A 263 0.32 -12.46 13.15
CA MET A 263 -0.96 -11.76 12.96
C MET A 263 -1.90 -12.46 11.97
N SER A 264 -1.38 -13.26 11.07
CA SER A 264 -2.18 -14.02 10.09
C SER A 264 -2.65 -15.37 10.63
N ALA A 265 -2.04 -15.86 11.71
CA ALA A 265 -2.40 -17.14 12.35
C ALA A 265 -3.60 -17.02 13.30
N ASP A 266 -3.87 -15.82 13.81
CA ASP A 266 -5.02 -15.49 14.67
C ASP A 266 -6.28 -15.18 13.84
#